data_48caf76d021fcc34848e7aa823df36c6
#
_entry.id   48caf76d021fcc34848e7aa823df36c6
#
_cell.length_a   1.000
_cell.length_b   1.000
_cell.length_c   1.000
_cell.angle_alpha   90.00
_cell.angle_beta   90.00
_cell.angle_gamma   90.00
#
_symmetry.space_group_name_H-M   'P 1'
#
loop_
_entity.id
_entity.type
_entity.pdbx_description
1 polymer ?
#
loop_
_entity_poly.entity_id
_entity_poly.type
_entity_poly.pdbx_seq_one_letter_code
_entity_poly.pdbx_strand_id
1 'polypeptide(L)'
;MSVFIDRGTRLLVQGITGRDGSFHTRQMIGYGTKVVAGVTPGKGGQLFDGVVPVFDTVADAVRDTRANTAVIYVPAAVAASAIYEAADAGLGLIVCITEGIPVLDMTKVLPYLHERGARLIGPNCPGLISPAQSKVGIIPGNICKPGRIGVVSRSGTLTYEIVHQLSTHGFGQSTCIGIGGDPLIGTHFTHCLSAFQADPETDAVVMIGEIGGTDEQQAAEFVAKGMTKPVIGFIAGQTAPPGRRMGHAGAIISGSSGTAAEKMAAFARAGIAVMKRPADVAPLLRERL
;
A
#
# COMPACT_ATOMS: atom_id res chain seq x y z
N MET A 1 -8.58 14.47 7.69
CA MET A 1 -7.81 14.23 6.44
C MET A 1 -7.43 12.77 6.42
N SER A 2 -6.91 12.27 5.36
CA SER A 2 -6.41 10.89 5.25
C SER A 2 -5.15 10.90 4.40
N VAL A 3 -4.37 9.81 4.45
CA VAL A 3 -3.07 9.76 3.79
C VAL A 3 -3.25 9.19 2.38
N PHE A 4 -2.86 9.94 1.35
CA PHE A 4 -2.84 9.65 -0.08
C PHE A 4 -4.21 9.47 -0.77
N ILE A 5 -5.25 9.00 -0.10
CA ILE A 5 -6.61 8.85 -0.66
C ILE A 5 -7.67 9.38 0.31
N ASP A 6 -8.75 9.94 -0.23
CA ASP A 6 -9.86 10.52 0.54
C ASP A 6 -11.19 10.44 -0.25
N ARG A 7 -12.20 11.17 0.19
CA ARG A 7 -13.49 11.29 -0.49
C ARG A 7 -13.42 11.98 -1.87
N GLY A 8 -12.33 12.70 -2.14
CA GLY A 8 -12.02 13.32 -3.44
C GLY A 8 -11.36 12.38 -4.44
N THR A 9 -10.97 11.18 -4.01
CA THR A 9 -10.38 10.16 -4.90
C THR A 9 -11.35 9.79 -6.01
N ARG A 10 -10.92 10.00 -7.27
CA ARG A 10 -11.63 9.63 -8.51
C ARG A 10 -10.80 8.55 -9.19
N LEU A 11 -11.23 7.31 -8.98
CA LEU A 11 -10.44 6.13 -9.31
C LEU A 11 -10.66 5.67 -10.76
N LEU A 12 -9.55 5.44 -11.45
CA LEU A 12 -9.45 4.74 -12.72
C LEU A 12 -8.90 3.34 -12.49
N VAL A 13 -9.49 2.33 -13.14
CA VAL A 13 -9.08 0.91 -13.00
C VAL A 13 -8.51 0.40 -14.32
N GLN A 14 -7.19 0.16 -14.38
CA GLN A 14 -6.55 -0.51 -15.52
C GLN A 14 -6.72 -2.03 -15.39
N GLY A 15 -7.24 -2.65 -16.45
CA GLY A 15 -7.61 -4.07 -16.44
C GLY A 15 -8.99 -4.36 -15.84
N ILE A 16 -9.93 -3.38 -15.88
CA ILE A 16 -11.27 -3.48 -15.27
C ILE A 16 -12.09 -4.67 -15.77
N THR A 17 -11.90 -5.11 -17.00
CA THR A 17 -12.65 -6.23 -17.60
C THR A 17 -12.01 -7.60 -17.29
N GLY A 18 -10.83 -7.63 -16.69
CA GLY A 18 -10.17 -8.85 -16.23
C GLY A 18 -10.86 -9.42 -14.98
N ARG A 19 -10.60 -10.70 -14.67
CA ARG A 19 -11.23 -11.40 -13.54
C ARG A 19 -11.02 -10.65 -12.23
N ASP A 20 -9.78 -10.35 -11.88
CA ASP A 20 -9.45 -9.71 -10.60
C ASP A 20 -9.82 -8.21 -10.61
N GLY A 21 -9.58 -7.51 -11.73
CA GLY A 21 -9.99 -6.12 -11.92
C GLY A 21 -11.50 -5.95 -11.76
N SER A 22 -12.30 -6.81 -12.40
CA SER A 22 -13.76 -6.72 -12.29
C SER A 22 -14.28 -7.04 -10.88
N PHE A 23 -13.74 -8.07 -10.24
CA PHE A 23 -14.14 -8.44 -8.87
C PHE A 23 -13.84 -7.32 -7.88
N HIS A 24 -12.61 -6.83 -7.87
CA HIS A 24 -12.20 -5.79 -6.91
C HIS A 24 -12.80 -4.42 -7.22
N THR A 25 -13.12 -4.12 -8.48
CA THR A 25 -13.87 -2.92 -8.83
C THR A 25 -15.27 -2.92 -8.20
N ARG A 26 -15.99 -4.03 -8.24
CA ARG A 26 -17.29 -4.15 -7.55
C ARG A 26 -17.14 -3.97 -6.03
N GLN A 27 -16.09 -4.53 -5.44
CA GLN A 27 -15.80 -4.35 -4.01
C GLN A 27 -15.47 -2.89 -3.66
N MET A 28 -14.75 -2.16 -4.52
CA MET A 28 -14.45 -0.75 -4.32
C MET A 28 -15.68 0.13 -4.48
N ILE A 29 -16.52 -0.12 -5.48
CA ILE A 29 -17.82 0.56 -5.67
C ILE A 29 -18.74 0.29 -4.49
N GLY A 30 -18.90 -0.97 -4.08
CA GLY A 30 -19.72 -1.36 -2.92
C GLY A 30 -19.22 -0.75 -1.59
N TYR A 31 -17.95 -0.42 -1.49
CA TYR A 31 -17.37 0.32 -0.36
C TYR A 31 -17.66 1.82 -0.40
N GLY A 32 -18.07 2.36 -1.53
CA GLY A 32 -18.34 3.79 -1.73
C GLY A 32 -17.21 4.56 -2.43
N THR A 33 -16.18 3.88 -2.95
CA THR A 33 -15.14 4.52 -3.76
C THR A 33 -15.71 5.01 -5.09
N LYS A 34 -15.39 6.23 -5.48
CA LYS A 34 -15.80 6.81 -6.76
C LYS A 34 -14.96 6.25 -7.91
N VAL A 35 -15.32 5.07 -8.40
CA VAL A 35 -14.73 4.52 -9.62
C VAL A 35 -15.35 5.25 -10.81
N VAL A 36 -14.57 6.06 -11.52
CA VAL A 36 -15.05 6.95 -12.57
C VAL A 36 -14.72 6.45 -13.97
N ALA A 37 -13.76 5.55 -14.11
CA ALA A 37 -13.35 4.99 -15.40
C ALA A 37 -12.73 3.59 -15.24
N GLY A 38 -12.87 2.78 -16.28
CA GLY A 38 -12.06 1.60 -16.51
C GLY A 38 -11.22 1.76 -17.78
N VAL A 39 -10.06 1.10 -17.83
CA VAL A 39 -9.23 1.02 -19.03
C VAL A 39 -8.94 -0.43 -19.36
N THR A 40 -9.27 -0.80 -20.60
CA THR A 40 -8.90 -2.10 -21.21
C THR A 40 -8.80 -1.88 -22.71
N PRO A 41 -7.60 -1.97 -23.31
CA PRO A 41 -7.42 -1.78 -24.75
C PRO A 41 -8.33 -2.68 -25.57
N GLY A 42 -8.98 -2.12 -26.60
CA GLY A 42 -9.97 -2.80 -27.45
C GLY A 42 -11.36 -2.98 -26.84
N LYS A 43 -11.63 -2.35 -25.67
CA LYS A 43 -12.92 -2.38 -24.98
C LYS A 43 -13.54 -0.99 -24.79
N GLY A 44 -12.94 0.04 -25.40
CA GLY A 44 -13.46 1.41 -25.38
C GLY A 44 -14.90 1.49 -25.84
N GLY A 45 -15.68 2.38 -25.21
CA GLY A 45 -17.11 2.57 -25.48
C GLY A 45 -18.04 1.59 -24.77
N GLN A 46 -17.53 0.57 -24.09
CA GLN A 46 -18.34 -0.32 -23.24
C GLN A 46 -18.63 0.32 -21.88
N LEU A 47 -19.61 -0.22 -21.17
CA LEU A 47 -19.89 0.11 -19.78
C LEU A 47 -19.61 -1.12 -18.90
N PHE A 48 -18.78 -0.97 -17.89
CA PHE A 48 -18.62 -1.98 -16.87
C PHE A 48 -19.82 -1.94 -15.91
N ASP A 49 -20.48 -3.08 -15.73
CA ASP A 49 -21.73 -3.25 -14.96
C ASP A 49 -22.81 -2.20 -15.29
N GLY A 50 -22.83 -1.71 -16.54
CA GLY A 50 -23.80 -0.73 -17.03
C GLY A 50 -23.60 0.72 -16.57
N VAL A 51 -22.57 1.01 -15.77
CA VAL A 51 -22.39 2.32 -15.11
C VAL A 51 -21.02 2.95 -15.27
N VAL A 52 -19.92 2.18 -15.27
CA VAL A 52 -18.57 2.74 -15.37
C VAL A 52 -18.08 2.70 -16.81
N PRO A 53 -17.79 3.85 -17.44
CA PRO A 53 -17.28 3.88 -18.80
C PRO A 53 -15.91 3.23 -18.92
N VAL A 54 -15.71 2.43 -19.97
CA VAL A 54 -14.45 1.79 -20.30
C VAL A 54 -13.80 2.50 -21.48
N PHE A 55 -12.51 2.76 -21.38
CA PHE A 55 -11.69 3.44 -22.38
C PHE A 55 -10.58 2.52 -22.90
N ASP A 56 -10.06 2.83 -24.08
CA ASP A 56 -8.91 2.14 -24.64
C ASP A 56 -7.58 2.64 -24.04
N THR A 57 -7.54 3.92 -23.61
CA THR A 57 -6.34 4.56 -23.07
C THR A 57 -6.61 5.28 -21.75
N VAL A 58 -5.56 5.39 -20.90
CA VAL A 58 -5.63 6.17 -19.66
C VAL A 58 -5.80 7.66 -19.95
N ALA A 59 -5.17 8.17 -21.00
CA ALA A 59 -5.25 9.59 -21.38
C ALA A 59 -6.68 10.01 -21.71
N ASP A 60 -7.42 9.22 -22.50
CA ASP A 60 -8.83 9.49 -22.81
C ASP A 60 -9.69 9.40 -21.55
N ALA A 61 -9.46 8.40 -20.72
CA ALA A 61 -10.20 8.23 -19.46
C ALA A 61 -9.98 9.43 -18.51
N VAL A 62 -8.76 9.92 -18.35
CA VAL A 62 -8.45 11.08 -17.50
C VAL A 62 -9.09 12.36 -18.06
N ARG A 63 -8.97 12.59 -19.37
CA ARG A 63 -9.57 13.76 -20.04
C ARG A 63 -11.07 13.85 -19.80
N ASP A 64 -11.78 12.73 -19.97
CA ASP A 64 -13.23 12.70 -19.96
C ASP A 64 -13.83 12.58 -18.56
N THR A 65 -13.10 11.94 -17.62
CA THR A 65 -13.62 11.67 -16.26
C THR A 65 -12.92 12.44 -15.17
N ARG A 66 -11.81 13.12 -15.45
CA ARG A 66 -10.97 13.79 -14.43
C ARG A 66 -10.55 12.82 -13.32
N ALA A 67 -10.22 11.57 -13.66
CA ALA A 67 -9.60 10.64 -12.73
C ALA A 67 -8.29 11.24 -12.17
N ASN A 68 -8.00 10.99 -10.89
CA ASN A 68 -6.79 11.48 -10.21
C ASN A 68 -5.95 10.36 -9.59
N THR A 69 -6.45 9.16 -9.62
CA THR A 69 -5.81 7.97 -9.03
C THR A 69 -6.02 6.78 -9.96
N ALA A 70 -4.98 5.98 -10.20
CA ALA A 70 -5.10 4.70 -10.89
C ALA A 70 -4.88 3.51 -9.96
N VAL A 71 -5.58 2.40 -10.24
CA VAL A 71 -5.25 1.08 -9.71
C VAL A 71 -5.05 0.10 -10.86
N ILE A 72 -4.00 -0.72 -10.77
CA ILE A 72 -3.53 -1.61 -11.85
C ILE A 72 -3.73 -3.06 -11.44
N TYR A 73 -4.48 -3.80 -12.28
CA TYR A 73 -4.73 -5.25 -12.17
C TYR A 73 -4.29 -6.01 -13.43
N VAL A 74 -3.55 -5.37 -14.32
CA VAL A 74 -3.08 -6.04 -15.55
C VAL A 74 -2.00 -7.08 -15.25
N PRO A 75 -1.79 -8.08 -16.13
CA PRO A 75 -0.73 -9.08 -15.96
C PRO A 75 0.68 -8.45 -15.85
N ALA A 76 1.59 -9.13 -15.14
CA ALA A 76 2.96 -8.66 -14.87
C ALA A 76 3.72 -8.22 -16.12
N ALA A 77 3.57 -8.94 -17.24
CA ALA A 77 4.26 -8.64 -18.50
C ALA A 77 3.94 -7.26 -19.09
N VAL A 78 2.79 -6.66 -18.73
CA VAL A 78 2.35 -5.35 -19.25
C VAL A 78 2.16 -4.32 -18.14
N ALA A 79 2.43 -4.69 -16.87
CA ALA A 79 2.19 -3.80 -15.73
C ALA A 79 3.12 -2.58 -15.73
N ALA A 80 4.38 -2.74 -16.13
CA ALA A 80 5.29 -1.59 -16.27
C ALA A 80 4.77 -0.58 -17.30
N SER A 81 4.27 -1.05 -18.46
CA SER A 81 3.65 -0.17 -19.47
C SER A 81 2.41 0.54 -18.94
N ALA A 82 1.58 -0.15 -18.14
CA ALA A 82 0.41 0.44 -17.52
C ALA A 82 0.79 1.53 -16.49
N ILE A 83 1.90 1.35 -15.77
CA ILE A 83 2.43 2.37 -14.85
C ILE A 83 2.90 3.62 -15.61
N TYR A 84 3.66 3.43 -16.71
CA TYR A 84 4.08 4.55 -17.58
C TYR A 84 2.88 5.31 -18.14
N GLU A 85 1.89 4.60 -18.69
CA GLU A 85 0.69 5.21 -19.26
C GLU A 85 -0.07 6.04 -18.22
N ALA A 86 -0.21 5.55 -16.99
CA ALA A 86 -0.84 6.28 -15.89
C ALA A 86 -0.07 7.57 -15.53
N ALA A 87 1.25 7.49 -15.48
CA ALA A 87 2.11 8.64 -15.19
C ALA A 87 2.08 9.69 -16.32
N ASP A 88 2.11 9.24 -17.58
CA ASP A 88 2.03 10.14 -18.75
C ASP A 88 0.67 10.84 -18.87
N ALA A 89 -0.40 10.21 -18.40
CA ALA A 89 -1.71 10.83 -18.30
C ALA A 89 -1.83 11.83 -17.13
N GLY A 90 -0.76 12.06 -16.35
CA GLY A 90 -0.72 13.03 -15.26
C GLY A 90 -1.34 12.55 -13.95
N LEU A 91 -1.52 11.24 -13.74
CA LEU A 91 -2.05 10.71 -12.49
C LEU A 91 -1.00 10.80 -11.36
N GLY A 92 -1.33 11.53 -10.30
CA GLY A 92 -0.44 11.77 -9.18
C GLY A 92 -0.28 10.58 -8.24
N LEU A 93 -1.25 9.66 -8.21
CA LEU A 93 -1.22 8.42 -7.42
C LEU A 93 -1.53 7.21 -8.30
N ILE A 94 -0.63 6.25 -8.28
CA ILE A 94 -0.72 4.97 -9.00
C ILE A 94 -0.59 3.84 -7.98
N VAL A 95 -1.52 2.90 -7.97
CA VAL A 95 -1.51 1.73 -7.08
C VAL A 95 -1.36 0.47 -7.94
N CYS A 96 -0.26 -0.24 -7.82
CA CYS A 96 -0.02 -1.46 -8.61
C CYS A 96 -0.18 -2.70 -7.73
N ILE A 97 -1.28 -3.43 -7.95
CA ILE A 97 -1.57 -4.67 -7.22
C ILE A 97 -0.74 -5.83 -7.77
N THR A 98 -0.42 -5.78 -9.04
CA THR A 98 0.24 -6.85 -9.79
C THR A 98 1.55 -7.28 -9.13
N GLU A 99 1.70 -8.59 -8.94
CA GLU A 99 2.92 -9.27 -8.52
C GLU A 99 3.71 -9.79 -9.72
N GLY A 100 5.04 -9.91 -9.57
CA GLY A 100 5.90 -10.57 -10.57
C GLY A 100 6.35 -9.67 -11.70
N ILE A 101 6.30 -8.35 -11.54
CA ILE A 101 6.93 -7.42 -12.49
C ILE A 101 8.45 -7.64 -12.45
N PRO A 102 9.13 -7.78 -13.60
CA PRO A 102 10.57 -7.96 -13.63
C PRO A 102 11.30 -6.80 -12.92
N VAL A 103 12.26 -7.13 -12.06
CA VAL A 103 13.05 -6.13 -11.32
C VAL A 103 13.71 -5.12 -12.26
N LEU A 104 14.21 -5.60 -13.42
CA LEU A 104 14.83 -4.73 -14.42
C LEU A 104 13.87 -3.68 -14.99
N ASP A 105 12.58 -4.00 -15.11
CA ASP A 105 11.57 -3.03 -15.56
C ASP A 105 11.35 -1.97 -14.48
N MET A 106 11.29 -2.39 -13.22
CA MET A 106 11.11 -1.47 -12.09
C MET A 106 12.31 -0.53 -11.91
N THR A 107 13.54 -0.93 -12.25
CA THR A 107 14.70 -0.02 -12.24
C THR A 107 14.55 1.16 -13.20
N LYS A 108 13.73 1.01 -14.24
CA LYS A 108 13.43 2.10 -15.22
C LYS A 108 12.17 2.88 -14.83
N VAL A 109 11.16 2.17 -14.28
CA VAL A 109 9.88 2.76 -13.86
C VAL A 109 10.08 3.77 -12.74
N LEU A 110 10.86 3.44 -11.70
CA LEU A 110 10.96 4.30 -10.52
C LEU A 110 11.58 5.68 -10.80
N PRO A 111 12.72 5.81 -11.51
CA PRO A 111 13.24 7.11 -11.90
C PRO A 111 12.26 7.92 -12.78
N TYR A 112 11.59 7.25 -13.72
CA TYR A 112 10.60 7.87 -14.57
C TYR A 112 9.43 8.50 -13.79
N LEU A 113 8.91 7.79 -12.79
CA LEU A 113 7.86 8.31 -11.92
C LEU A 113 8.34 9.48 -11.07
N HIS A 114 9.58 9.42 -10.59
CA HIS A 114 10.18 10.50 -9.83
C HIS A 114 10.26 11.80 -10.65
N GLU A 115 10.70 11.73 -11.90
CA GLU A 115 10.75 12.88 -12.82
C GLU A 115 9.38 13.50 -13.08
N ARG A 116 8.31 12.71 -13.01
CA ARG A 116 6.92 13.17 -13.22
C ARG A 116 6.20 13.57 -11.92
N GLY A 117 6.83 13.40 -10.76
CA GLY A 117 6.21 13.65 -9.47
C GLY A 117 5.05 12.70 -9.16
N ALA A 118 4.98 11.55 -9.83
CA ALA A 118 3.95 10.53 -9.60
C ALA A 118 4.35 9.57 -8.47
N ARG A 119 3.43 9.29 -7.56
CA ARG A 119 3.63 8.33 -6.47
C ARG A 119 3.12 6.96 -6.88
N LEU A 120 3.95 5.94 -6.68
CA LEU A 120 3.57 4.55 -6.85
C LEU A 120 3.44 3.87 -5.48
N ILE A 121 2.31 3.22 -5.21
CA ILE A 121 2.13 2.25 -4.12
C ILE A 121 2.24 0.85 -4.74
N GLY A 122 3.12 0.03 -4.21
CA GLY A 122 3.48 -1.26 -4.80
C GLY A 122 4.72 -1.18 -5.70
N PRO A 123 4.93 -2.14 -6.60
CA PRO A 123 4.06 -3.27 -6.97
C PRO A 123 3.90 -4.34 -5.87
N ASN A 124 3.13 -5.41 -6.18
CA ASN A 124 2.87 -6.52 -5.28
C ASN A 124 2.33 -6.05 -3.92
N CYS A 125 1.24 -5.29 -3.93
CA CYS A 125 0.68 -4.67 -2.74
C CYS A 125 -0.84 -4.90 -2.65
N PRO A 126 -1.43 -4.82 -1.45
CA PRO A 126 -2.89 -4.88 -1.30
C PRO A 126 -3.58 -3.52 -1.56
N GLY A 127 -2.82 -2.47 -1.86
CA GLY A 127 -3.33 -1.11 -2.00
C GLY A 127 -3.53 -0.41 -0.68
N LEU A 128 -4.49 0.50 -0.61
CA LEU A 128 -4.75 1.31 0.56
C LEU A 128 -6.25 1.54 0.80
N ILE A 129 -6.58 1.84 2.06
CA ILE A 129 -7.95 2.16 2.49
C ILE A 129 -7.93 3.23 3.57
N SER A 130 -8.71 4.28 3.40
CA SER A 130 -9.05 5.25 4.43
C SER A 130 -10.51 5.01 4.83
N PRO A 131 -10.76 4.43 6.02
CA PRO A 131 -12.10 3.99 6.42
C PRO A 131 -13.13 5.12 6.37
N ALA A 132 -14.33 4.80 5.85
CA ALA A 132 -15.43 5.72 5.56
C ALA A 132 -15.12 6.83 4.52
N GLN A 133 -14.00 6.74 3.82
CA GLN A 133 -13.61 7.71 2.79
C GLN A 133 -13.42 7.07 1.42
N SER A 134 -12.41 6.20 1.26
CA SER A 134 -12.08 5.56 0.00
C SER A 134 -11.28 4.28 0.21
N LYS A 135 -11.43 3.35 -0.73
CA LYS A 135 -10.67 2.11 -0.83
C LYS A 135 -10.10 2.00 -2.24
N VAL A 136 -8.80 1.78 -2.36
CA VAL A 136 -8.10 1.56 -3.64
C VAL A 136 -7.26 0.29 -3.52
N GLY A 137 -7.74 -0.78 -4.11
CA GLY A 137 -7.08 -2.09 -4.05
C GLY A 137 -7.93 -3.18 -3.40
N ILE A 138 -7.27 -4.13 -2.74
CA ILE A 138 -7.86 -5.40 -2.31
C ILE A 138 -8.07 -5.55 -0.79
N ILE A 139 -7.65 -4.58 0.04
CA ILE A 139 -7.85 -4.64 1.50
C ILE A 139 -9.34 -4.81 1.81
N PRO A 140 -9.77 -5.82 2.60
CA PRO A 140 -11.18 -6.03 2.91
C PRO A 140 -11.74 -4.88 3.76
N GLY A 141 -12.80 -4.21 3.25
CA GLY A 141 -13.39 -3.05 3.94
C GLY A 141 -14.09 -3.40 5.25
N ASN A 142 -14.57 -4.63 5.39
CA ASN A 142 -15.32 -5.10 6.57
C ASN A 142 -14.45 -5.30 7.82
N ILE A 143 -13.13 -5.40 7.69
CA ILE A 143 -12.22 -5.48 8.83
C ILE A 143 -11.78 -4.11 9.34
N CYS A 144 -12.01 -3.05 8.56
CA CYS A 144 -11.58 -1.69 8.87
C CYS A 144 -12.70 -0.89 9.54
N LYS A 145 -12.33 -0.03 10.48
CA LYS A 145 -13.24 0.93 11.13
C LYS A 145 -12.64 2.32 11.11
N PRO A 146 -13.43 3.38 10.95
CA PRO A 146 -12.91 4.75 11.09
C PRO A 146 -12.27 4.96 12.47
N GLY A 147 -11.13 5.62 12.49
CA GLY A 147 -10.40 5.91 13.72
C GLY A 147 -9.09 6.66 13.44
N ARG A 148 -8.12 6.52 14.34
CA ARG A 148 -6.94 7.38 14.37
C ARG A 148 -5.61 6.62 14.32
N ILE A 149 -5.62 5.32 13.97
CA ILE A 149 -4.39 4.52 13.87
C ILE A 149 -3.98 4.41 12.40
N GLY A 150 -2.81 4.93 12.07
CA GLY A 150 -2.16 4.69 10.78
C GLY A 150 -1.58 3.27 10.71
N VAL A 151 -1.71 2.61 9.58
CA VAL A 151 -1.11 1.28 9.36
C VAL A 151 -0.31 1.30 8.06
N VAL A 152 0.96 0.89 8.12
CA VAL A 152 1.79 0.69 6.94
C VAL A 152 2.45 -0.68 6.96
N SER A 153 2.39 -1.40 5.83
CA SER A 153 2.78 -2.80 5.78
C SER A 153 3.38 -3.23 4.45
N ARG A 154 4.36 -4.12 4.51
CA ARG A 154 4.84 -4.85 3.33
C ARG A 154 3.97 -6.05 2.98
N SER A 155 3.28 -6.62 3.98
CA SER A 155 2.50 -7.86 3.86
C SER A 155 1.01 -7.61 3.76
N GLY A 156 0.34 -8.13 2.73
CA GLY A 156 -1.12 -8.11 2.62
C GLY A 156 -1.78 -8.87 3.76
N THR A 157 -1.41 -10.13 3.97
CA THR A 157 -2.02 -11.02 4.99
C THR A 157 -1.87 -10.48 6.40
N LEU A 158 -0.66 -10.02 6.78
CA LEU A 158 -0.44 -9.44 8.11
C LEU A 158 -1.14 -8.09 8.29
N THR A 159 -1.32 -7.34 7.22
CA THR A 159 -2.17 -6.14 7.26
C THR A 159 -3.58 -6.52 7.71
N TYR A 160 -4.17 -7.54 7.09
CA TYR A 160 -5.55 -7.96 7.42
C TYR A 160 -5.67 -8.45 8.87
N GLU A 161 -4.71 -9.27 9.31
CA GLU A 161 -4.66 -9.78 10.68
C GLU A 161 -4.58 -8.64 11.71
N ILE A 162 -3.61 -7.74 11.56
CA ILE A 162 -3.39 -6.65 12.51
C ILE A 162 -4.53 -5.64 12.48
N VAL A 163 -5.05 -5.28 11.31
CA VAL A 163 -6.21 -4.38 11.19
C VAL A 163 -7.45 -5.00 11.84
N HIS A 164 -7.66 -6.32 11.68
CA HIS A 164 -8.73 -7.02 12.36
C HIS A 164 -8.57 -6.97 13.88
N GLN A 165 -7.37 -7.24 14.40
CA GLN A 165 -7.05 -7.12 15.84
C GLN A 165 -7.30 -5.69 16.35
N LEU A 166 -6.85 -4.68 15.64
CA LEU A 166 -7.12 -3.28 15.98
C LEU A 166 -8.64 -3.01 16.09
N SER A 167 -9.38 -3.34 15.05
CA SER A 167 -10.81 -3.06 14.95
C SER A 167 -11.65 -3.79 15.99
N THR A 168 -11.29 -5.04 16.34
CA THR A 168 -11.99 -5.82 17.39
C THR A 168 -11.71 -5.30 18.79
N HIS A 169 -10.57 -4.64 19.00
CA HIS A 169 -10.21 -4.05 20.28
C HIS A 169 -10.54 -2.54 20.41
N GLY A 170 -11.31 -2.00 19.44
CA GLY A 170 -11.82 -0.62 19.50
C GLY A 170 -10.89 0.43 18.88
N PHE A 171 -9.78 0.02 18.27
CA PHE A 171 -8.86 0.91 17.57
C PHE A 171 -9.22 0.97 16.07
N GLY A 172 -9.88 2.04 15.66
CA GLY A 172 -10.13 2.30 14.24
C GLY A 172 -8.90 2.89 13.53
N GLN A 173 -8.91 2.86 12.20
CA GLN A 173 -7.79 3.29 11.38
C GLN A 173 -8.05 4.64 10.70
N SER A 174 -7.02 5.50 10.62
CA SER A 174 -7.04 6.70 9.78
C SER A 174 -6.79 6.33 8.31
N THR A 175 -5.75 5.57 8.04
CA THR A 175 -5.45 4.97 6.74
C THR A 175 -4.63 3.70 6.92
N CYS A 176 -4.93 2.66 6.13
CA CYS A 176 -4.09 1.48 6.01
C CYS A 176 -3.42 1.49 4.63
N ILE A 177 -2.10 1.33 4.58
CA ILE A 177 -1.28 1.37 3.36
C ILE A 177 -0.47 0.08 3.26
N GLY A 178 -0.70 -0.70 2.22
CA GLY A 178 0.19 -1.80 1.84
C GLY A 178 1.18 -1.32 0.81
N ILE A 179 2.46 -1.25 1.16
CA ILE A 179 3.51 -0.72 0.27
C ILE A 179 4.11 -1.76 -0.68
N GLY A 180 3.86 -3.05 -0.42
CA GLY A 180 4.32 -4.15 -1.27
C GLY A 180 5.53 -4.92 -0.74
N GLY A 181 5.66 -6.17 -1.21
CA GLY A 181 6.70 -7.12 -0.80
C GLY A 181 7.83 -7.31 -1.83
N ASP A 182 7.85 -6.55 -2.92
CA ASP A 182 8.90 -6.64 -3.93
C ASP A 182 10.20 -5.93 -3.49
N PRO A 183 11.36 -6.30 -4.06
CA PRO A 183 12.64 -5.63 -3.74
C PRO A 183 12.66 -4.15 -4.11
N LEU A 184 11.99 -3.78 -5.20
CA LEU A 184 11.84 -2.40 -5.68
C LEU A 184 10.38 -1.99 -5.64
N ILE A 185 10.06 -1.10 -4.71
CA ILE A 185 8.73 -0.52 -4.50
C ILE A 185 8.77 1.00 -4.66
N GLY A 186 7.64 1.60 -5.06
CA GLY A 186 7.58 3.04 -5.31
C GLY A 186 7.46 3.90 -4.06
N THR A 187 6.93 3.35 -2.96
CA THR A 187 6.73 4.08 -1.70
C THR A 187 7.28 3.26 -0.54
N HIS A 188 8.14 3.88 0.26
CA HIS A 188 8.81 3.28 1.41
C HIS A 188 8.14 3.63 2.73
N PHE A 189 8.51 2.95 3.82
CA PHE A 189 8.02 3.25 5.16
C PHE A 189 8.21 4.72 5.55
N THR A 190 9.38 5.31 5.25
CA THR A 190 9.69 6.70 5.57
C THR A 190 8.70 7.69 4.94
N HIS A 191 8.27 7.46 3.72
CA HIS A 191 7.26 8.30 3.04
C HIS A 191 5.90 8.22 3.76
N CYS A 192 5.49 7.00 4.16
CA CYS A 192 4.23 6.80 4.88
C CYS A 192 4.29 7.37 6.30
N LEU A 193 5.40 7.16 7.03
CA LEU A 193 5.60 7.70 8.36
C LEU A 193 5.59 9.23 8.36
N SER A 194 6.23 9.86 7.38
CA SER A 194 6.20 11.32 7.20
C SER A 194 4.77 11.83 6.96
N ALA A 195 4.01 11.13 6.12
CA ALA A 195 2.63 11.49 5.85
C ALA A 195 1.73 11.31 7.09
N PHE A 196 1.88 10.22 7.84
CA PHE A 196 1.16 10.00 9.10
C PHE A 196 1.56 11.00 10.19
N GLN A 197 2.84 11.38 10.27
CA GLN A 197 3.30 12.42 11.20
C GLN A 197 2.60 13.76 10.93
N ALA A 198 2.40 14.10 9.65
CA ALA A 198 1.74 15.34 9.25
C ALA A 198 0.21 15.29 9.34
N ASP A 199 -0.41 14.10 9.39
CA ASP A 199 -1.87 13.95 9.42
C ASP A 199 -2.45 14.18 10.83
N PRO A 200 -3.26 15.22 11.05
CA PRO A 200 -3.84 15.51 12.37
C PRO A 200 -4.87 14.46 12.83
N GLU A 201 -5.35 13.61 11.95
CA GLU A 201 -6.29 12.52 12.26
C GLU A 201 -5.60 11.20 12.59
N THR A 202 -4.26 11.17 12.60
CA THR A 202 -3.48 9.99 13.01
C THR A 202 -2.81 10.27 14.36
N ASP A 203 -3.07 9.42 15.36
CA ASP A 203 -2.48 9.55 16.70
C ASP A 203 -1.28 8.63 16.92
N ALA A 204 -1.30 7.45 16.32
CA ALA A 204 -0.22 6.47 16.38
C ALA A 204 -0.11 5.69 15.07
N VAL A 205 1.03 5.03 14.83
CA VAL A 205 1.27 4.24 13.63
C VAL A 205 1.67 2.82 13.97
N VAL A 206 1.09 1.85 13.26
CA VAL A 206 1.52 0.45 13.27
C VAL A 206 2.28 0.16 11.99
N MET A 207 3.53 -0.28 12.14
CA MET A 207 4.44 -0.61 11.05
C MET A 207 4.68 -2.11 10.98
N ILE A 208 4.41 -2.73 9.83
CA ILE A 208 4.53 -4.17 9.62
C ILE A 208 5.58 -4.42 8.55
N GLY A 209 6.77 -4.79 9.00
CA GLY A 209 7.90 -5.15 8.13
C GLY A 209 8.13 -6.64 8.05
N GLU A 210 9.18 -7.00 7.36
CA GLU A 210 9.61 -8.39 7.16
C GLU A 210 11.12 -8.48 7.03
N ILE A 211 11.65 -9.70 7.00
CA ILE A 211 13.07 -9.93 6.72
C ILE A 211 13.47 -9.46 5.33
N GLY A 212 14.74 -9.20 5.11
CA GLY A 212 15.32 -8.74 3.84
C GLY A 212 15.32 -7.22 3.69
N GLY A 213 16.29 -6.71 2.96
CA GLY A 213 16.51 -5.28 2.77
C GLY A 213 16.76 -4.51 4.08
N THR A 214 16.71 -3.17 3.99
CA THR A 214 17.02 -2.25 5.10
C THR A 214 15.96 -1.17 5.32
N ASP A 215 14.82 -1.26 4.68
CA ASP A 215 13.77 -0.22 4.70
C ASP A 215 13.23 0.03 6.13
N GLU A 216 13.11 -1.04 6.92
CA GLU A 216 12.67 -0.95 8.32
C GLU A 216 13.70 -0.28 9.23
N GLN A 217 15.01 -0.48 8.98
CA GLN A 217 16.06 0.24 9.70
C GLN A 217 16.06 1.72 9.35
N GLN A 218 15.88 2.08 8.08
CA GLN A 218 15.73 3.47 7.63
C GLN A 218 14.48 4.12 8.26
N ALA A 219 13.38 3.37 8.36
CA ALA A 219 12.18 3.82 9.07
C ALA A 219 12.45 4.06 10.56
N ALA A 220 13.21 3.18 11.22
CA ALA A 220 13.61 3.36 12.61
C ALA A 220 14.45 4.62 12.81
N GLU A 221 15.39 4.88 11.91
CA GLU A 221 16.19 6.11 11.94
C GLU A 221 15.32 7.36 11.75
N PHE A 222 14.33 7.30 10.86
CA PHE A 222 13.37 8.40 10.67
C PHE A 222 12.58 8.68 11.95
N VAL A 223 12.07 7.64 12.62
CA VAL A 223 11.36 7.78 13.89
C VAL A 223 12.25 8.41 14.96
N ALA A 224 13.48 7.92 15.11
CA ALA A 224 14.43 8.43 16.10
C ALA A 224 14.82 9.89 15.87
N LYS A 225 14.78 10.39 14.62
CA LYS A 225 15.15 11.77 14.24
C LYS A 225 14.07 12.82 14.58
N GLY A 226 12.87 12.43 14.96
CA GLY A 226 11.88 13.44 15.34
C GLY A 226 10.41 13.10 15.11
N MET A 227 10.04 11.87 14.90
CA MET A 227 8.63 11.49 14.89
C MET A 227 8.07 11.58 16.31
N THR A 228 7.00 12.36 16.48
CA THR A 228 6.39 12.60 17.81
C THR A 228 5.24 11.63 18.11
N LYS A 229 4.64 11.05 17.09
CA LYS A 229 3.57 10.07 17.24
C LYS A 229 4.13 8.70 17.57
N PRO A 230 3.54 7.95 18.52
CA PRO A 230 3.98 6.60 18.86
C PRO A 230 3.98 5.68 17.64
N VAL A 231 5.02 4.86 17.51
CA VAL A 231 5.11 3.82 16.50
C VAL A 231 5.23 2.46 17.16
N ILE A 232 4.45 1.49 16.66
CA ILE A 232 4.49 0.09 17.08
C ILE A 232 4.90 -0.73 15.87
N GLY A 233 5.88 -1.60 16.02
CA GLY A 233 6.46 -2.35 14.92
C GLY A 233 6.35 -3.87 15.07
N PHE A 234 6.09 -4.55 13.96
CA PHE A 234 6.15 -6.00 13.82
C PHE A 234 7.09 -6.37 12.68
N ILE A 235 7.92 -7.39 12.87
CA ILE A 235 8.76 -7.96 11.81
C ILE A 235 8.39 -9.42 11.59
N ALA A 236 7.94 -9.72 10.38
CA ALA A 236 7.67 -11.08 9.93
C ALA A 236 8.96 -11.84 9.61
N GLY A 237 8.90 -13.17 9.68
CA GLY A 237 10.02 -14.03 9.34
C GLY A 237 11.02 -14.25 10.47
N GLN A 238 10.62 -14.12 11.74
CA GLN A 238 11.52 -14.28 12.91
C GLN A 238 12.19 -15.66 12.98
N THR A 239 11.60 -16.68 12.37
CA THR A 239 12.13 -18.05 12.31
C THR A 239 12.65 -18.44 10.93
N ALA A 240 12.78 -17.48 10.02
CA ALA A 240 13.20 -17.75 8.65
C ALA A 240 14.69 -18.16 8.60
N PRO A 241 15.02 -19.25 7.90
CA PRO A 241 16.40 -19.64 7.70
C PRO A 241 17.11 -18.69 6.72
N PRO A 242 18.42 -18.42 6.91
CA PRO A 242 19.20 -17.62 5.97
C PRO A 242 19.20 -18.20 4.55
N GLY A 243 19.23 -17.32 3.54
CA GLY A 243 19.33 -17.69 2.13
C GLY A 243 18.03 -18.29 1.51
N ARG A 244 16.95 -18.40 2.29
CA ARG A 244 15.67 -18.87 1.78
C ARG A 244 14.69 -17.72 1.62
N ARG A 245 14.08 -17.63 0.43
CA ARG A 245 12.98 -16.68 0.15
C ARG A 245 11.72 -17.10 0.91
N MET A 246 11.10 -16.16 1.62
CA MET A 246 9.93 -16.40 2.47
C MET A 246 8.68 -15.68 1.94
N GLY A 247 8.07 -16.23 0.90
CA GLY A 247 6.88 -15.65 0.25
C GLY A 247 7.24 -14.51 -0.70
N HIS A 248 7.39 -13.30 -0.21
CA HIS A 248 7.73 -12.13 -1.03
C HIS A 248 9.12 -12.20 -1.66
N ALA A 249 9.25 -11.59 -2.84
CA ALA A 249 10.55 -11.56 -3.55
C ALA A 249 11.62 -10.79 -2.78
N GLY A 250 11.22 -9.78 -1.99
CA GLY A 250 12.12 -9.02 -1.11
C GLY A 250 12.41 -9.70 0.23
N ALA A 251 11.64 -10.71 0.64
CA ALA A 251 11.75 -11.36 1.94
C ALA A 251 12.81 -12.47 1.93
N ILE A 252 14.07 -12.09 1.81
CA ILE A 252 15.23 -12.99 1.82
C ILE A 252 16.37 -12.39 2.65
N ILE A 253 16.95 -13.18 3.56
CA ILE A 253 18.14 -12.80 4.31
C ILE A 253 19.37 -13.07 3.44
N SER A 254 20.08 -12.00 3.04
CA SER A 254 21.28 -12.08 2.22
C SER A 254 22.52 -11.90 3.12
N GLY A 255 23.29 -12.96 3.28
CA GLY A 255 24.44 -12.96 4.21
C GLY A 255 23.99 -12.83 5.67
N SER A 256 24.53 -11.84 6.38
CA SER A 256 24.22 -11.55 7.79
C SER A 256 23.25 -10.38 7.99
N SER A 257 22.80 -9.72 6.92
CA SER A 257 21.99 -8.51 7.00
C SER A 257 20.50 -8.75 6.68
N GLY A 258 19.63 -7.90 7.21
CA GLY A 258 18.20 -7.95 6.96
C GLY A 258 17.46 -9.02 7.77
N THR A 259 18.03 -9.48 8.86
CA THR A 259 17.39 -10.43 9.77
C THR A 259 16.28 -9.76 10.59
N ALA A 260 15.31 -10.54 11.06
CA ALA A 260 14.27 -10.02 11.94
C ALA A 260 14.88 -9.47 13.25
N ALA A 261 15.88 -10.14 13.80
CA ALA A 261 16.55 -9.73 15.04
C ALA A 261 17.21 -8.35 14.91
N GLU A 262 17.95 -8.09 13.81
CA GLU A 262 18.55 -6.79 13.56
C GLU A 262 17.51 -5.67 13.43
N LYS A 263 16.43 -5.92 12.70
CA LYS A 263 15.34 -4.96 12.51
C LYS A 263 14.60 -4.67 13.82
N MET A 264 14.29 -5.70 14.61
CA MET A 264 13.68 -5.55 15.93
C MET A 264 14.59 -4.78 16.90
N ALA A 265 15.90 -5.02 16.86
CA ALA A 265 16.87 -4.27 17.65
C ALA A 265 16.95 -2.78 17.19
N ALA A 266 16.85 -2.52 15.88
CA ALA A 266 16.79 -1.15 15.36
C ALA A 266 15.50 -0.43 15.82
N PHE A 267 14.38 -1.10 15.82
CA PHE A 267 13.11 -0.58 16.34
C PHE A 267 13.23 -0.22 17.82
N ALA A 268 13.75 -1.13 18.64
CA ALA A 268 13.91 -0.88 20.08
C ALA A 268 14.80 0.33 20.36
N ARG A 269 15.94 0.46 19.64
CA ARG A 269 16.81 1.64 19.76
C ARG A 269 16.15 2.96 19.36
N ALA A 270 15.21 2.91 18.43
CA ALA A 270 14.44 4.06 17.96
C ALA A 270 13.21 4.39 18.84
N GLY A 271 12.97 3.65 19.91
CA GLY A 271 11.78 3.83 20.77
C GLY A 271 10.49 3.26 20.19
N ILE A 272 10.56 2.51 19.08
CA ILE A 272 9.44 1.79 18.50
C ILE A 272 9.11 0.58 19.37
N ALA A 273 7.86 0.46 19.81
CA ALA A 273 7.41 -0.70 20.59
C ALA A 273 7.34 -1.94 19.69
N VAL A 274 8.04 -3.00 20.07
CA VAL A 274 8.16 -4.20 19.23
C VAL A 274 7.14 -5.25 19.61
N MET A 275 6.27 -5.63 18.66
CA MET A 275 5.35 -6.76 18.79
C MET A 275 6.10 -8.08 18.56
N LYS A 276 5.85 -9.06 19.41
CA LYS A 276 6.27 -10.45 19.20
C LYS A 276 5.26 -11.24 18.37
N ARG A 277 4.00 -10.92 18.50
CA ARG A 277 2.86 -11.52 17.79
C ARG A 277 1.90 -10.44 17.33
N PRO A 278 1.12 -10.67 16.26
CA PRO A 278 0.08 -9.71 15.82
C PRO A 278 -0.90 -9.30 16.92
N ALA A 279 -1.25 -10.22 17.82
CA ALA A 279 -2.17 -9.96 18.93
C ALA A 279 -1.64 -8.97 19.99
N ASP A 280 -0.34 -8.68 19.98
CA ASP A 280 0.26 -7.73 20.93
C ASP A 280 -0.04 -6.26 20.55
N VAL A 281 -0.64 -5.99 19.38
CA VAL A 281 -0.88 -4.64 18.86
C VAL A 281 -1.77 -3.81 19.78
N ALA A 282 -2.89 -4.35 20.24
CA ALA A 282 -3.84 -3.59 21.04
C ALA A 282 -3.34 -3.31 22.48
N PRO A 283 -2.73 -4.26 23.22
CA PRO A 283 -2.06 -3.96 24.48
C PRO A 283 -1.02 -2.85 24.35
N LEU A 284 -0.10 -2.96 23.39
CA LEU A 284 0.97 -1.98 23.21
C LEU A 284 0.45 -0.59 22.83
N LEU A 285 -0.63 -0.50 22.06
CA LEU A 285 -1.27 0.79 21.77
C LEU A 285 -1.86 1.46 23.02
N ARG A 286 -2.53 0.68 23.91
CA ARG A 286 -3.09 1.22 25.18
C ARG A 286 -2.02 1.77 26.11
N GLU A 287 -0.81 1.22 26.05
CA GLU A 287 0.33 1.72 26.86
C GLU A 287 0.94 3.01 26.32
N ARG A 288 0.68 3.35 25.06
CA ARG A 288 1.33 4.45 24.35
C ARG A 288 0.42 5.62 24.01
N LEU A 289 -0.89 5.42 24.04
CA LEU A 289 -1.93 6.44 23.85
C LEU A 289 -2.54 6.87 25.19
#